data_7c60f2fbc8687b88829de7512a0296dd
#
_entry.id   7c60f2fbc8687b88829de7512a0296dd
#
_cell.length_a   1.000
_cell.length_b   1.000
_cell.length_c   1.000
_cell.angle_alpha   90.00
_cell.angle_beta   90.00
_cell.angle_gamma   90.00
#
_symmetry.space_group_name_H-M   'P 1'
#
loop_
_entity.id
_entity.type
_entity.pdbx_description
1 polymer ?
#
loop_
_entity_poly.entity_id
_entity_poly.type
_entity_poly.pdbx_seq_one_letter_code
_entity_poly.pdbx_strand_id
1 'polypeptide(L)'
;MTIDSVYHKRPRAALADLTAEGQLIEGESFQFYIPADWETIELGDEEIAEGYVFAAASADGENGLVITYAAMDAAMTAEEAQPGLAEVYPTATVQDLNGTSVVAFHDAEEDVLGVVVMDTVDAGYYIFMFTPASDEAFLPVADAIAASFTAAQ
;
A
#
# COMPACT_ATOMS: atom_id res chain seq x y z
N MET A 1 18.39 -18.57 7.52
CA MET A 1 17.98 -17.48 6.62
C MET A 1 17.33 -16.37 7.42
N THR A 2 17.76 -15.17 7.20
CA THR A 2 17.20 -14.03 7.90
C THR A 2 15.97 -13.50 7.19
N ILE A 3 15.09 -12.85 7.93
CA ILE A 3 13.91 -12.20 7.36
C ILE A 3 14.33 -11.14 6.35
N ASP A 4 15.43 -10.43 6.63
CA ASP A 4 15.95 -9.38 5.73
C ASP A 4 16.30 -9.91 4.34
N SER A 5 16.94 -11.09 4.28
CA SER A 5 17.26 -11.70 2.98
C SER A 5 16.00 -12.03 2.19
N VAL A 6 14.97 -12.49 2.85
CA VAL A 6 13.69 -12.79 2.22
C VAL A 6 13.07 -11.50 1.69
N TYR A 7 13.09 -10.43 2.48
CA TYR A 7 12.53 -9.15 2.06
C TYR A 7 13.25 -8.55 0.87
N HIS A 8 14.59 -8.65 0.84
CA HIS A 8 15.35 -8.04 -0.24
C HIS A 8 15.21 -8.75 -1.58
N LYS A 9 14.97 -10.05 -1.57
CA LYS A 9 14.85 -10.82 -2.81
C LYS A 9 13.41 -11.06 -3.25
N ARG A 10 12.55 -11.45 -2.32
CA ARG A 10 11.17 -11.79 -2.65
C ARG A 10 10.33 -10.59 -3.12
N PRO A 11 10.45 -9.38 -2.54
CA PRO A 11 9.67 -8.26 -3.05
C PRO A 11 9.91 -7.98 -4.53
N ARG A 12 11.15 -8.11 -5.00
CA ARG A 12 11.46 -7.89 -6.41
C ARG A 12 10.85 -8.98 -7.30
N ALA A 13 10.98 -10.23 -6.88
CA ALA A 13 10.40 -11.34 -7.63
C ALA A 13 8.88 -11.22 -7.64
N ALA A 14 8.27 -10.90 -6.49
CA ALA A 14 6.85 -10.73 -6.38
C ALA A 14 6.35 -9.57 -7.25
N LEU A 15 7.10 -8.47 -7.31
CA LEU A 15 6.76 -7.34 -8.15
C LEU A 15 6.81 -7.71 -9.64
N ALA A 16 7.84 -8.42 -10.07
CA ALA A 16 7.98 -8.85 -11.45
C ALA A 16 6.84 -9.79 -11.84
N ASP A 17 6.50 -10.74 -10.99
CA ASP A 17 5.40 -11.66 -11.21
C ASP A 17 4.06 -10.92 -11.24
N LEU A 18 3.88 -9.97 -10.35
CA LEU A 18 2.65 -9.19 -10.24
C LEU A 18 2.42 -8.36 -11.51
N THR A 19 3.45 -7.70 -12.00
CA THR A 19 3.32 -6.87 -13.20
C THR A 19 3.17 -7.70 -14.48
N ALA A 20 3.69 -8.93 -14.48
CA ALA A 20 3.57 -9.82 -15.63
C ALA A 20 2.22 -10.57 -15.66
N GLU A 21 1.71 -10.99 -14.52
CA GLU A 21 0.54 -11.86 -14.41
C GLU A 21 -0.65 -11.24 -13.70
N GLY A 22 -0.46 -10.13 -12.98
CA GLY A 22 -1.51 -9.47 -12.22
C GLY A 22 -2.43 -8.64 -13.10
N GLN A 23 -3.41 -8.02 -12.48
CA GLN A 23 -4.31 -7.11 -13.17
C GLN A 23 -3.95 -5.66 -12.86
N LEU A 24 -3.93 -4.83 -13.89
CA LEU A 24 -3.65 -3.40 -13.76
C LEU A 24 -4.91 -2.67 -13.29
N ILE A 25 -4.76 -1.89 -12.23
CA ILE A 25 -5.81 -1.01 -11.72
C ILE A 25 -5.44 0.42 -12.09
N GLU A 26 -6.32 1.09 -12.82
CA GLU A 26 -6.11 2.46 -13.22
C GLU A 26 -7.15 3.36 -12.54
N GLY A 27 -6.68 4.29 -11.72
CA GLY A 27 -7.52 5.34 -11.14
C GLY A 27 -7.36 6.63 -11.95
N GLU A 28 -8.00 7.70 -11.49
CA GLU A 28 -7.92 9.00 -12.17
C GLU A 28 -6.53 9.60 -12.11
N SER A 29 -5.80 9.36 -11.01
CA SER A 29 -4.49 9.96 -10.79
C SER A 29 -3.45 8.96 -10.31
N PHE A 30 -3.69 7.66 -10.51
CA PHE A 30 -2.75 6.62 -10.10
C PHE A 30 -2.97 5.34 -10.88
N GLN A 31 -1.99 4.45 -10.83
CA GLN A 31 -2.14 3.09 -11.31
C GLN A 31 -1.26 2.15 -10.48
N PHE A 32 -1.68 0.90 -10.37
CA PHE A 32 -0.94 -0.14 -9.67
C PHE A 32 -1.48 -1.50 -10.09
N TYR A 33 -0.83 -2.57 -9.61
CA TYR A 33 -1.24 -3.94 -9.93
C TYR A 33 -1.70 -4.68 -8.69
N ILE A 34 -2.67 -5.58 -8.86
CA ILE A 34 -3.07 -6.53 -7.81
C ILE A 34 -3.03 -7.94 -8.44
N PRO A 35 -2.96 -9.01 -7.62
CA PRO A 35 -2.98 -10.37 -8.17
C PRO A 35 -4.19 -10.63 -9.06
N ALA A 36 -3.99 -11.45 -10.08
CA ALA A 36 -5.01 -11.68 -11.10
C ALA A 36 -6.30 -12.31 -10.57
N ASP A 37 -6.21 -13.05 -9.46
CA ASP A 37 -7.36 -13.73 -8.87
C ASP A 37 -8.09 -12.90 -7.80
N TRP A 38 -7.60 -11.67 -7.53
CA TRP A 38 -8.28 -10.78 -6.59
C TRP A 38 -9.48 -10.11 -7.26
N GLU A 39 -10.48 -9.81 -6.46
CA GLU A 39 -11.69 -9.14 -6.92
C GLU A 39 -11.76 -7.74 -6.30
N THR A 40 -12.15 -6.75 -7.13
CA THR A 40 -12.37 -5.40 -6.63
C THR A 40 -13.71 -5.31 -5.92
N ILE A 41 -13.76 -4.50 -4.87
CA ILE A 41 -14.96 -4.27 -4.07
C ILE A 41 -15.48 -2.89 -4.43
N GLU A 42 -16.77 -2.82 -4.78
CA GLU A 42 -17.40 -1.56 -5.11
C GLU A 42 -17.54 -0.70 -3.83
N LEU A 43 -17.10 0.56 -3.92
CA LEU A 43 -17.20 1.49 -2.81
C LEU A 43 -18.55 2.21 -2.86
N GLY A 44 -19.17 2.33 -1.69
CA GLY A 44 -20.39 3.13 -1.55
C GLY A 44 -20.07 4.61 -1.41
N ASP A 45 -21.09 5.44 -1.51
CA ASP A 45 -20.94 6.89 -1.40
C ASP A 45 -20.35 7.32 -0.06
N GLU A 46 -20.67 6.60 1.01
CA GLU A 46 -20.14 6.91 2.34
C GLU A 46 -18.65 6.66 2.42
N GLU A 47 -18.18 5.55 1.86
CA GLU A 47 -16.75 5.22 1.85
C GLU A 47 -15.97 6.22 1.01
N ILE A 48 -16.50 6.60 -0.14
CA ILE A 48 -15.85 7.60 -1.00
C ILE A 48 -15.77 8.94 -0.27
N ALA A 49 -16.82 9.32 0.45
CA ALA A 49 -16.83 10.56 1.22
C ALA A 49 -15.82 10.54 2.38
N GLU A 50 -15.49 9.36 2.90
CA GLU A 50 -14.50 9.20 3.97
C GLU A 50 -13.06 9.16 3.46
N GLY A 51 -12.86 9.16 2.13
CA GLY A 51 -11.53 9.16 1.54
C GLY A 51 -11.07 7.84 0.95
N TYR A 52 -11.92 6.82 0.95
CA TYR A 52 -11.59 5.55 0.34
C TYR A 52 -11.59 5.69 -1.17
N VAL A 53 -10.53 5.21 -1.82
CA VAL A 53 -10.40 5.30 -3.28
C VAL A 53 -10.34 3.94 -3.95
N PHE A 54 -10.10 2.87 -3.19
CA PHE A 54 -10.03 1.53 -3.74
C PHE A 54 -10.17 0.47 -2.64
N ALA A 55 -10.77 -0.66 -2.99
CA ALA A 55 -10.81 -1.84 -2.13
C ALA A 55 -10.83 -3.09 -2.99
N ALA A 56 -10.14 -4.12 -2.52
CA ALA A 56 -10.09 -5.42 -3.19
C ALA A 56 -9.81 -6.53 -2.18
N ALA A 57 -10.14 -7.75 -2.52
CA ALA A 57 -9.88 -8.91 -1.69
C ALA A 57 -9.47 -10.10 -2.55
N SER A 58 -8.69 -11.02 -1.96
CA SER A 58 -8.34 -12.26 -2.62
C SER A 58 -9.58 -13.12 -2.86
N ALA A 59 -9.48 -14.06 -3.80
CA ALA A 59 -10.62 -14.90 -4.16
C ALA A 59 -11.18 -15.70 -2.98
N ASP A 60 -10.31 -16.10 -2.04
CA ASP A 60 -10.73 -16.82 -0.85
C ASP A 60 -11.19 -15.91 0.30
N GLY A 61 -11.04 -14.58 0.14
CA GLY A 61 -11.43 -13.61 1.15
C GLY A 61 -10.47 -13.51 2.33
N GLU A 62 -9.35 -14.21 2.31
CA GLU A 62 -8.40 -14.21 3.43
C GLU A 62 -7.48 -13.00 3.45
N ASN A 63 -7.24 -12.39 2.30
CA ASN A 63 -6.38 -11.21 2.18
C ASN A 63 -7.17 -10.05 1.60
N GLY A 64 -6.86 -8.86 2.02
CA GLY A 64 -7.56 -7.68 1.54
C GLY A 64 -6.68 -6.46 1.46
N LEU A 65 -7.12 -5.49 0.66
CA LEU A 65 -6.45 -4.21 0.48
C LEU A 65 -7.52 -3.12 0.46
N VAL A 66 -7.26 -2.06 1.23
CA VAL A 66 -8.06 -0.83 1.18
C VAL A 66 -7.09 0.33 1.01
N ILE A 67 -7.41 1.26 0.12
CA ILE A 67 -6.59 2.45 -0.09
C ILE A 67 -7.42 3.68 0.22
N THR A 68 -6.86 4.56 1.05
CA THR A 68 -7.45 5.87 1.34
C THR A 68 -6.54 6.97 0.82
N TYR A 69 -7.10 8.14 0.55
CA TYR A 69 -6.35 9.31 0.13
C TYR A 69 -6.70 10.48 1.03
N ALA A 70 -5.70 11.25 1.42
CA ALA A 70 -5.90 12.48 2.19
C ALA A 70 -5.06 13.60 1.58
N ALA A 71 -5.68 14.77 1.41
CA ALA A 71 -4.98 15.95 0.92
C ALA A 71 -4.26 16.64 2.07
N MET A 72 -3.14 17.30 1.75
CA MET A 72 -2.36 18.07 2.70
C MET A 72 -2.21 19.51 2.21
N ASP A 73 -1.82 20.41 3.11
CA ASP A 73 -1.61 21.81 2.76
C ASP A 73 -0.37 22.00 1.86
N ALA A 74 0.61 21.12 1.98
CA ALA A 74 1.83 21.18 1.20
C ALA A 74 2.38 19.77 0.98
N ALA A 75 3.08 19.56 -0.12
CA ALA A 75 3.71 18.29 -0.41
C ALA A 75 4.81 18.00 0.62
N MET A 76 4.89 16.75 1.06
CA MET A 76 5.90 16.30 2.02
C MET A 76 6.58 15.04 1.50
N THR A 77 7.82 14.84 1.92
CA THR A 77 8.51 13.57 1.69
C THR A 77 8.09 12.55 2.75
N ALA A 78 8.40 11.28 2.53
CA ALA A 78 8.13 10.25 3.52
C ALA A 78 8.84 10.54 4.85
N GLU A 79 10.09 11.02 4.77
CA GLU A 79 10.87 11.37 5.95
C GLU A 79 10.22 12.50 6.74
N GLU A 80 9.65 13.48 6.05
CA GLU A 80 8.96 14.60 6.70
C GLU A 80 7.64 14.18 7.34
N ALA A 81 6.95 13.23 6.74
CA ALA A 81 5.65 12.74 7.22
C ALA A 81 5.78 11.75 8.37
N GLN A 82 6.90 11.05 8.46
CA GLN A 82 7.07 9.96 9.43
C GLN A 82 6.83 10.35 10.90
N PRO A 83 7.36 11.48 11.41
CA PRO A 83 7.12 11.83 12.81
C PRO A 83 5.64 12.03 13.17
N GLY A 84 4.87 12.62 12.26
CA GLY A 84 3.44 12.80 12.47
C GLY A 84 2.70 11.47 12.42
N LEU A 85 3.08 10.59 11.51
CA LEU A 85 2.47 9.27 11.41
C LEU A 85 2.81 8.41 12.62
N ALA A 86 4.01 8.55 13.17
CA ALA A 86 4.43 7.80 14.36
C ALA A 86 3.62 8.16 15.61
N GLU A 87 3.01 9.33 15.66
CA GLU A 87 2.13 9.71 16.75
C GLU A 87 0.84 8.89 16.74
N VAL A 88 0.37 8.51 15.56
CA VAL A 88 -0.83 7.69 15.38
C VAL A 88 -0.47 6.21 15.29
N TYR A 89 0.61 5.90 14.59
CA TYR A 89 1.09 4.53 14.37
C TYR A 89 2.53 4.42 14.89
N PRO A 90 2.71 4.00 16.14
CA PRO A 90 4.06 4.00 16.77
C PRO A 90 5.12 3.19 16.03
N THR A 91 4.72 2.24 15.18
CA THR A 91 5.65 1.42 14.40
C THR A 91 6.05 2.08 13.08
N ALA A 92 5.54 3.27 12.76
CA ALA A 92 5.79 3.93 11.49
C ALA A 92 7.28 4.21 11.27
N THR A 93 7.82 3.69 10.17
CA THR A 93 9.23 3.87 9.78
C THR A 93 9.31 4.14 8.29
N VAL A 94 10.32 4.93 7.91
CA VAL A 94 10.60 5.17 6.48
C VAL A 94 11.30 3.96 5.91
N GLN A 95 10.84 3.52 4.75
CA GLN A 95 11.43 2.39 4.03
C GLN A 95 11.52 2.72 2.55
N ASP A 96 12.50 2.10 1.89
CA ASP A 96 12.64 2.21 0.44
C ASP A 96 11.92 1.02 -0.19
N LEU A 97 10.94 1.32 -1.02
CA LEU A 97 10.16 0.31 -1.71
C LEU A 97 10.35 0.49 -3.21
N ASN A 98 11.25 -0.29 -3.78
CA ASN A 98 11.58 -0.26 -5.21
C ASN A 98 12.00 1.15 -5.69
N GLY A 99 12.85 1.81 -4.90
CA GLY A 99 13.37 3.13 -5.23
C GLY A 99 12.50 4.30 -4.78
N THR A 100 11.36 4.02 -4.16
CA THR A 100 10.46 5.05 -3.65
C THR A 100 10.45 4.99 -2.13
N SER A 101 10.66 6.13 -1.48
CA SER A 101 10.56 6.20 -0.02
C SER A 101 9.10 6.24 0.40
N VAL A 102 8.73 5.35 1.30
CA VAL A 102 7.38 5.26 1.85
C VAL A 102 7.47 5.18 3.36
N VAL A 103 6.34 5.36 4.04
CA VAL A 103 6.26 5.11 5.48
C VAL A 103 5.44 3.83 5.68
N ALA A 104 6.03 2.86 6.35
CA ALA A 104 5.34 1.60 6.63
C ALA A 104 5.06 1.50 8.13
N PHE A 105 3.89 0.97 8.48
CA PHE A 105 3.53 0.75 9.87
C PHE A 105 2.75 -0.55 10.02
N HIS A 106 2.72 -1.07 11.23
CA HIS A 106 1.97 -2.26 11.58
C HIS A 106 1.05 -1.95 12.75
N ASP A 107 -0.23 -2.17 12.55
CA ASP A 107 -1.23 -2.03 13.61
C ASP A 107 -1.60 -3.43 14.11
N ALA A 108 -1.10 -3.77 15.31
CA ALA A 108 -1.29 -5.10 15.87
C ALA A 108 -2.73 -5.35 16.32
N GLU A 109 -3.46 -4.31 16.69
CA GLU A 109 -4.85 -4.45 17.12
C GLU A 109 -5.76 -4.82 15.97
N GLU A 110 -5.56 -4.18 14.83
CA GLU A 110 -6.38 -4.40 13.62
C GLU A 110 -5.75 -5.43 12.68
N ASP A 111 -4.53 -5.88 12.98
CA ASP A 111 -3.75 -6.81 12.15
C ASP A 111 -3.58 -6.25 10.73
N VAL A 112 -3.18 -4.98 10.65
CA VAL A 112 -3.03 -4.23 9.39
C VAL A 112 -1.58 -3.87 9.16
N LEU A 113 -1.09 -4.11 7.95
CA LEU A 113 0.15 -3.55 7.46
C LEU A 113 -0.21 -2.31 6.63
N GLY A 114 0.29 -1.15 7.04
CA GLY A 114 0.04 0.09 6.33
C GLY A 114 1.26 0.54 5.56
N VAL A 115 1.05 1.04 4.35
CA VAL A 115 2.11 1.66 3.54
C VAL A 115 1.58 3.01 3.09
N VAL A 116 2.27 4.07 3.47
CA VAL A 116 1.89 5.45 3.13
C VAL A 116 2.76 5.90 1.97
N VAL A 117 2.13 6.19 0.83
CA VAL A 117 2.82 6.67 -0.37
C VAL A 117 2.49 8.14 -0.54
N MET A 118 3.53 8.97 -0.55
CA MET A 118 3.35 10.42 -0.67
C MET A 118 3.03 10.81 -2.11
N ASP A 119 2.00 11.64 -2.28
CA ASP A 119 1.66 12.20 -3.58
C ASP A 119 2.33 13.57 -3.69
N THR A 120 3.37 13.63 -4.49
CA THR A 120 4.14 14.87 -4.68
C THR A 120 3.57 15.75 -5.78
N VAL A 121 2.58 15.26 -6.52
CA VAL A 121 1.93 16.03 -7.59
C VAL A 121 0.83 16.95 -7.01
N ASP A 122 -0.05 16.37 -6.20
CA ASP A 122 -1.22 17.09 -5.67
C ASP A 122 -1.18 17.36 -4.17
N ALA A 123 -0.01 17.21 -3.53
CA ALA A 123 0.18 17.44 -2.10
C ALA A 123 -0.81 16.64 -1.25
N GLY A 124 -0.61 15.35 -1.21
CA GLY A 124 -1.44 14.44 -0.43
C GLY A 124 -0.71 13.14 -0.17
N TYR A 125 -1.43 12.15 0.31
CA TYR A 125 -0.86 10.83 0.51
C TYR A 125 -1.92 9.74 0.38
N TYR A 126 -1.46 8.57 -0.06
CA TYR A 126 -2.28 7.36 -0.12
C TYR A 126 -1.85 6.43 0.99
N ILE A 127 -2.80 5.83 1.68
CA ILE A 127 -2.51 4.79 2.68
C ILE A 127 -3.04 3.47 2.14
N PHE A 128 -2.13 2.53 1.91
CA PHE A 128 -2.46 1.16 1.55
C PHE A 128 -2.57 0.37 2.85
N MET A 129 -3.73 -0.21 3.11
CA MET A 129 -3.96 -1.03 4.30
C MET A 129 -4.17 -2.48 3.87
N PHE A 130 -3.21 -3.34 4.21
CA PHE A 130 -3.22 -4.75 3.86
C PHE A 130 -3.57 -5.58 5.09
N THR A 131 -4.47 -6.52 4.95
CA THR A 131 -4.89 -7.42 6.02
C THR A 131 -4.90 -8.87 5.54
N PRO A 132 -4.54 -9.84 6.39
CA PRO A 132 -3.96 -9.67 7.73
C PRO A 132 -2.44 -9.48 7.67
N ALA A 133 -1.90 -8.61 8.51
CA ALA A 133 -0.45 -8.37 8.56
C ALA A 133 0.31 -9.55 9.15
N SER A 134 -0.35 -10.40 9.91
CA SER A 134 0.26 -11.59 10.50
C SER A 134 0.51 -12.72 9.50
N ASP A 135 -0.02 -12.62 8.29
CA ASP A 135 0.20 -13.64 7.24
C ASP A 135 1.54 -13.34 6.55
N GLU A 136 2.58 -14.08 6.94
CA GLU A 136 3.92 -13.90 6.39
C GLU A 136 4.00 -14.14 4.88
N ALA A 137 3.18 -15.03 4.36
CA ALA A 137 3.16 -15.30 2.91
C ALA A 137 2.55 -14.13 2.12
N PHE A 138 1.71 -13.34 2.76
CA PHE A 138 1.10 -12.19 2.15
C PHE A 138 2.02 -10.96 2.11
N LEU A 139 2.95 -10.82 3.06
CA LEU A 139 3.79 -9.63 3.16
C LEU A 139 4.55 -9.30 1.86
N PRO A 140 5.18 -10.27 1.18
CA PRO A 140 5.83 -9.95 -0.10
C PRO A 140 4.86 -9.50 -1.18
N VAL A 141 3.64 -10.03 -1.18
CA VAL A 141 2.60 -9.63 -2.13
C VAL A 141 2.16 -8.20 -1.83
N ALA A 142 1.95 -7.87 -0.55
CA ALA A 142 1.58 -6.51 -0.14
C ALA A 142 2.64 -5.50 -0.55
N ASP A 143 3.92 -5.82 -0.31
CA ASP A 143 5.03 -4.96 -0.71
C ASP A 143 5.06 -4.78 -2.24
N ALA A 144 4.81 -5.84 -3.00
CA ALA A 144 4.79 -5.78 -4.46
C ALA A 144 3.66 -4.89 -4.97
N ILE A 145 2.48 -4.99 -4.38
CA ILE A 145 1.34 -4.15 -4.75
C ILE A 145 1.69 -2.67 -4.53
N ALA A 146 2.21 -2.35 -3.35
CA ALA A 146 2.59 -0.97 -3.05
C ALA A 146 3.73 -0.48 -3.95
N ALA A 147 4.71 -1.34 -4.25
CA ALA A 147 5.83 -1.00 -5.13
C ALA A 147 5.39 -0.77 -6.57
N SER A 148 4.29 -1.37 -7.01
CA SER A 148 3.76 -1.20 -8.35
C SER A 148 3.01 0.12 -8.53
N PHE A 149 2.72 0.82 -7.45
CA PHE A 149 1.97 2.07 -7.48
C PHE A 149 2.77 3.18 -8.15
N THR A 150 2.11 3.88 -9.08
CA THR A 150 2.65 5.10 -9.69
C THR A 150 1.56 6.15 -9.71
N ALA A 151 1.93 7.38 -9.35
CA ALA A 151 1.00 8.50 -9.44
C ALA A 151 0.99 9.01 -10.89
N ALA A 152 -0.19 9.27 -11.43
CA ALA A 152 -0.32 9.85 -12.76
C ALA A 152 0.08 11.31 -12.73
N GLN A 153 0.73 11.75 -13.78
CA GLN A 153 1.16 13.14 -13.91
C GLN A 153 0.29 13.88 -14.90
#